data_0c62516ed402cc7c89e7918d84c93b3c
#
_entry.id   0c62516ed402cc7c89e7918d84c93b3c
#
_cell.length_a   1.000
_cell.length_b   1.000
_cell.length_c   1.000
_cell.angle_alpha   90.00
_cell.angle_beta   90.00
_cell.angle_gamma   90.00
#
_symmetry.space_group_name_H-M   'P 1'
#
loop_
_entity.id
_entity.type
_entity.pdbx_description
1 polymer ?
#
loop_
_entity_poly.entity_id
_entity_poly.type
_entity_poly.pdbx_seq_one_letter_code
_entity_poly.pdbx_strand_id
1 'polypeptide(L)'
;MTGGRGVDCVLNSLAGEQLRQTWHCIAPFGTFVETELKDILGNTRLDMRRFIHDAPFSFLYLQDVQKARPELMGEILMETFGLSRQNATRPVFPLTLFPISDVENSFRLMQAWKHGSKLVLLFSPTDVVKVHRNTSAELKLKSNGTYVLVGGFGGIGSSLEHLLVEHGARNIDFISRSGASTEDAKNLLGELQKRATIVKAYSCDISDETALQLLVQQCASEMPPIKGVIQCAIVLRDTLFENMNHTQWTESTRPKVHGARNLHTHLLRDLDFFIILSSFCRGIW
;
A
#
# COMPACT_ATOMS: atom_id res chain seq x y z
N MET A 1 -26.70 33.93 -23.36
CA MET A 1 -27.25 32.62 -23.10
C MET A 1 -28.20 32.64 -21.90
N THR A 2 -27.74 32.98 -20.66
CA THR A 2 -28.61 33.01 -19.45
C THR A 2 -29.00 34.42 -19.01
N GLY A 3 -28.59 35.47 -19.73
CA GLY A 3 -28.81 36.88 -19.33
C GLY A 3 -28.17 37.26 -17.98
N GLY A 4 -27.15 36.54 -17.55
CA GLY A 4 -26.48 36.76 -16.25
C GLY A 4 -27.12 36.03 -15.05
N ARG A 5 -28.25 35.34 -15.25
CA ARG A 5 -28.96 34.58 -14.17
C ARG A 5 -28.16 33.39 -13.65
N GLY A 6 -27.37 32.74 -14.50
CA GLY A 6 -26.72 31.46 -14.23
C GLY A 6 -27.51 30.27 -14.79
N VAL A 7 -27.12 29.06 -14.42
CA VAL A 7 -27.73 27.78 -14.87
C VAL A 7 -28.44 27.06 -13.73
N ASP A 8 -29.52 26.37 -14.03
CA ASP A 8 -30.34 25.72 -13.01
C ASP A 8 -29.76 24.39 -12.52
N CYS A 9 -28.87 23.75 -13.29
CA CYS A 9 -28.21 22.51 -12.90
C CYS A 9 -26.76 22.49 -13.41
N VAL A 10 -25.84 22.10 -12.53
CA VAL A 10 -24.43 21.88 -12.84
C VAL A 10 -24.07 20.47 -12.41
N LEU A 11 -23.57 19.66 -13.35
CA LEU A 11 -22.85 18.44 -13.06
C LEU A 11 -21.35 18.74 -13.26
N ASN A 12 -20.59 18.79 -12.17
CA ASN A 12 -19.17 19.14 -12.18
C ASN A 12 -18.28 17.92 -12.02
N SER A 13 -17.20 17.88 -12.81
CA SER A 13 -16.11 16.95 -12.68
C SER A 13 -14.73 17.65 -12.75
N LEU A 14 -14.72 18.95 -12.47
CA LEU A 14 -13.53 19.80 -12.53
C LEU A 14 -13.06 20.09 -11.10
N ALA A 15 -11.75 20.22 -10.90
CA ALA A 15 -11.15 20.44 -9.60
C ALA A 15 -10.50 21.81 -9.44
N GLY A 16 -10.25 22.20 -8.19
CA GLY A 16 -9.51 23.40 -7.83
C GLY A 16 -10.21 24.69 -8.27
N GLU A 17 -9.49 25.55 -8.97
CA GLU A 17 -10.05 26.84 -9.42
C GLU A 17 -11.22 26.67 -10.39
N GLN A 18 -11.20 25.64 -11.21
CA GLN A 18 -12.30 25.36 -12.15
C GLN A 18 -13.59 24.97 -11.43
N LEU A 19 -13.52 24.21 -10.34
CA LEU A 19 -14.66 23.94 -9.46
C LEU A 19 -15.25 25.26 -8.93
N ARG A 20 -14.42 26.19 -8.45
CA ARG A 20 -14.88 27.46 -7.91
C ARG A 20 -15.56 28.30 -8.99
N GLN A 21 -15.00 28.34 -10.19
CA GLN A 21 -15.60 29.07 -11.31
C GLN A 21 -16.95 28.47 -11.73
N THR A 22 -17.08 27.15 -11.80
CA THR A 22 -18.36 26.50 -12.12
C THR A 22 -19.37 26.68 -10.99
N TRP A 23 -18.97 26.70 -9.71
CA TRP A 23 -19.84 27.02 -8.59
C TRP A 23 -20.45 28.43 -8.71
N HIS A 24 -19.69 29.38 -9.22
CA HIS A 24 -20.19 30.74 -9.49
C HIS A 24 -21.21 30.82 -10.65
N CYS A 25 -21.31 29.80 -11.50
CA CYS A 25 -22.29 29.78 -12.59
C CYS A 25 -23.69 29.35 -12.18
N ILE A 26 -23.90 28.81 -10.97
CA ILE A 26 -25.22 28.34 -10.52
C ILE A 26 -26.22 29.49 -10.34
N ALA A 27 -27.43 29.30 -10.82
CA ALA A 27 -28.54 30.23 -10.61
C ALA A 27 -29.13 30.10 -9.19
N PRO A 28 -29.87 31.10 -8.69
CA PRO A 28 -30.70 30.93 -7.52
C PRO A 28 -31.63 29.72 -7.64
N PHE A 29 -31.72 28.90 -6.57
CA PHE A 29 -32.47 27.63 -6.52
C PHE A 29 -31.95 26.53 -7.47
N GLY A 30 -30.80 26.77 -8.14
CA GLY A 30 -30.16 25.76 -8.98
C GLY A 30 -29.43 24.70 -8.17
N THR A 31 -29.29 23.50 -8.73
CA THR A 31 -28.65 22.35 -8.06
C THR A 31 -27.24 22.12 -8.62
N PHE A 32 -26.25 22.02 -7.73
CA PHE A 32 -24.87 21.70 -8.08
C PHE A 32 -24.52 20.29 -7.61
N VAL A 33 -24.09 19.45 -8.54
CA VAL A 33 -23.64 18.07 -8.25
C VAL A 33 -22.16 17.95 -8.61
N GLU A 34 -21.35 17.67 -7.61
CA GLU A 34 -19.91 17.42 -7.74
C GLU A 34 -19.65 15.91 -7.84
N THR A 35 -18.78 15.52 -8.76
CA THR A 35 -18.37 14.11 -8.93
C THR A 35 -16.85 13.91 -8.81
N GLU A 36 -16.07 15.00 -8.77
CA GLU A 36 -14.61 14.93 -8.62
C GLU A 36 -14.22 14.86 -7.14
N LEU A 37 -13.43 13.85 -6.81
CA LEU A 37 -13.07 13.51 -5.44
C LEU A 37 -11.94 14.40 -4.86
N LYS A 38 -11.13 15.00 -5.71
CA LYS A 38 -9.89 15.69 -5.32
C LYS A 38 -10.11 16.80 -4.29
N ASP A 39 -11.07 17.68 -4.53
CA ASP A 39 -11.36 18.81 -3.64
C ASP A 39 -12.06 18.37 -2.35
N ILE A 40 -12.88 17.33 -2.43
CA ILE A 40 -13.55 16.73 -1.26
C ILE A 40 -12.50 16.10 -0.32
N LEU A 41 -11.60 15.26 -0.81
CA LEU A 41 -10.53 14.66 0.00
C LEU A 41 -9.51 15.69 0.48
N GLY A 42 -9.25 16.71 -0.34
CA GLY A 42 -8.35 17.82 0.00
C GLY A 42 -8.94 18.81 1.00
N ASN A 43 -10.23 18.64 1.36
CA ASN A 43 -10.98 19.55 2.22
C ASN A 43 -10.76 21.03 1.82
N THR A 44 -10.87 21.31 0.50
CA THR A 44 -10.63 22.64 -0.04
C THR A 44 -11.80 23.57 0.25
N ARG A 45 -11.53 24.88 0.23
CA ARG A 45 -12.56 25.88 0.51
C ARG A 45 -13.47 26.11 -0.68
N LEU A 46 -14.78 26.13 -0.44
CA LEU A 46 -15.80 26.57 -1.38
C LEU A 46 -16.34 27.94 -0.95
N ASP A 47 -16.73 28.80 -1.91
CA ASP A 47 -17.34 30.10 -1.60
C ASP A 47 -18.76 29.90 -1.03
N MET A 48 -18.89 30.14 0.26
CA MET A 48 -20.14 29.99 1.01
C MET A 48 -21.21 30.98 0.61
N ARG A 49 -20.86 32.12 -0.01
CA ARG A 49 -21.80 33.18 -0.35
C ARG A 49 -22.91 32.74 -1.30
N ARG A 50 -22.64 31.73 -2.14
CA ARG A 50 -23.62 31.20 -3.09
C ARG A 50 -24.80 30.49 -2.42
N PHE A 51 -24.63 29.97 -1.23
CA PHE A 51 -25.71 29.32 -0.47
C PHE A 51 -26.81 30.30 -0.04
N ILE A 52 -26.58 31.63 -0.03
CA ILE A 52 -27.61 32.63 0.23
C ILE A 52 -28.74 32.55 -0.81
N HIS A 53 -28.50 32.01 -1.98
CA HIS A 53 -29.45 31.90 -3.07
C HIS A 53 -30.13 30.53 -3.13
N ASP A 54 -30.16 29.80 -2.00
CA ASP A 54 -30.79 28.48 -1.87
C ASP A 54 -30.31 27.47 -2.92
N ALA A 55 -29.01 27.53 -3.27
CA ALA A 55 -28.37 26.62 -4.21
C ALA A 55 -27.75 25.43 -3.47
N PRO A 56 -28.34 24.22 -3.48
CA PRO A 56 -27.75 23.05 -2.84
C PRO A 56 -26.49 22.58 -3.60
N PHE A 57 -25.51 22.16 -2.81
CA PHE A 57 -24.30 21.47 -3.28
C PHE A 57 -24.38 20.03 -2.82
N SER A 58 -24.30 19.10 -3.76
CA SER A 58 -24.30 17.66 -3.50
C SER A 58 -23.04 17.02 -4.05
N PHE A 59 -22.52 16.03 -3.36
CA PHE A 59 -21.42 15.21 -3.84
C PHE A 59 -21.92 13.82 -4.17
N LEU A 60 -21.59 13.32 -5.37
CA LEU A 60 -21.95 11.99 -5.82
C LEU A 60 -20.68 11.17 -6.11
N TYR A 61 -20.43 10.17 -5.28
CA TYR A 61 -19.32 9.24 -5.47
C TYR A 61 -19.84 7.89 -5.95
N LEU A 62 -19.67 7.63 -7.25
CA LEU A 62 -20.23 6.44 -7.90
C LEU A 62 -19.68 5.12 -7.31
N GLN A 63 -18.46 5.10 -6.78
CA GLN A 63 -17.93 3.90 -6.13
C GLN A 63 -18.67 3.55 -4.84
N ASP A 64 -19.14 4.54 -4.09
CA ASP A 64 -19.96 4.29 -2.90
C ASP A 64 -21.34 3.79 -3.26
N VAL A 65 -21.92 4.33 -4.34
CA VAL A 65 -23.18 3.80 -4.90
C VAL A 65 -23.01 2.34 -5.33
N GLN A 66 -21.91 2.02 -6.03
CA GLN A 66 -21.62 0.65 -6.45
C GLN A 66 -21.47 -0.31 -5.24
N LYS A 67 -20.84 0.13 -4.16
CA LYS A 67 -20.63 -0.69 -2.96
C LYS A 67 -21.90 -0.84 -2.12
N ALA A 68 -22.59 0.29 -1.89
CA ALA A 68 -23.74 0.33 -0.98
C ALA A 68 -25.07 -0.08 -1.67
N ARG A 69 -25.17 0.13 -2.97
CA ARG A 69 -26.41 -0.10 -3.77
C ARG A 69 -26.07 -0.72 -5.14
N PRO A 70 -25.48 -1.94 -5.21
CA PRO A 70 -25.05 -2.55 -6.47
C PRO A 70 -26.21 -2.80 -7.45
N GLU A 71 -27.42 -3.08 -6.93
CA GLU A 71 -28.62 -3.26 -7.75
C GLU A 71 -28.99 -1.96 -8.49
N LEU A 72 -29.03 -0.83 -7.78
CA LEU A 72 -29.27 0.48 -8.39
C LEU A 72 -28.22 0.81 -9.46
N MET A 73 -26.96 0.49 -9.20
CA MET A 73 -25.91 0.68 -10.20
C MET A 73 -26.16 -0.19 -11.45
N GLY A 74 -26.61 -1.44 -11.25
CA GLY A 74 -26.99 -2.33 -12.35
C GLY A 74 -28.14 -1.77 -13.18
N GLU A 75 -29.20 -1.25 -12.54
CA GLU A 75 -30.35 -0.61 -13.21
C GLU A 75 -29.91 0.59 -14.06
N ILE A 76 -29.09 1.51 -13.47
CA ILE A 76 -28.58 2.68 -14.18
C ILE A 76 -27.73 2.28 -15.40
N LEU A 77 -26.88 1.26 -15.27
CA LEU A 77 -26.08 0.76 -16.37
C LEU A 77 -26.96 0.16 -17.48
N MET A 78 -27.96 -0.64 -17.14
CA MET A 78 -28.89 -1.22 -18.11
C MET A 78 -29.66 -0.14 -18.85
N GLU A 79 -30.14 0.88 -18.16
CA GLU A 79 -30.82 2.04 -18.79
C GLU A 79 -29.86 2.78 -19.73
N THR A 80 -28.62 3.05 -19.30
CA THR A 80 -27.59 3.70 -20.12
C THR A 80 -27.31 2.91 -21.40
N PHE A 81 -27.18 1.59 -21.32
CA PHE A 81 -27.04 0.73 -22.51
C PHE A 81 -28.30 0.73 -23.38
N GLY A 82 -29.48 0.79 -22.77
CA GLY A 82 -30.74 0.94 -23.49
C GLY A 82 -30.76 2.21 -24.34
N LEU A 83 -30.42 3.35 -23.75
CA LEU A 83 -30.31 4.64 -24.44
C LEU A 83 -29.27 4.62 -25.56
N SER A 84 -28.12 3.96 -25.33
CA SER A 84 -27.09 3.81 -26.33
C SER A 84 -27.57 2.97 -27.54
N ARG A 85 -28.28 1.88 -27.32
CA ARG A 85 -28.87 1.05 -28.39
C ARG A 85 -29.91 1.81 -29.23
N GLN A 86 -30.60 2.75 -28.61
CA GLN A 86 -31.57 3.64 -29.27
C GLN A 86 -30.91 4.83 -29.97
N ASN A 87 -29.58 4.92 -29.97
CA ASN A 87 -28.79 6.07 -30.45
C ASN A 87 -29.15 7.41 -29.76
N ALA A 88 -29.79 7.36 -28.59
CA ALA A 88 -30.07 8.53 -27.79
C ALA A 88 -28.81 9.11 -27.12
N THR A 89 -27.78 8.28 -26.95
CA THR A 89 -26.44 8.69 -26.49
C THR A 89 -25.41 8.39 -27.57
N ARG A 90 -24.34 9.19 -27.61
CA ARG A 90 -23.21 8.99 -28.52
C ARG A 90 -21.93 8.69 -27.76
N PRO A 91 -21.06 7.84 -28.32
CA PRO A 91 -19.73 7.67 -27.77
C PRO A 91 -18.98 9.01 -27.67
N VAL A 92 -18.05 9.11 -26.74
CA VAL A 92 -17.18 10.29 -26.62
C VAL A 92 -16.40 10.48 -27.92
N PHE A 93 -16.49 11.68 -28.52
CA PHE A 93 -15.81 12.06 -29.74
C PHE A 93 -15.22 13.47 -29.58
N PRO A 94 -14.05 13.78 -30.14
CA PRO A 94 -13.17 12.93 -30.95
C PRO A 94 -12.38 11.89 -30.13
N LEU A 95 -11.88 10.86 -30.81
CA LEU A 95 -10.94 9.89 -30.24
C LEU A 95 -9.51 10.27 -30.66
N THR A 96 -8.58 10.19 -29.76
CA THR A 96 -7.14 10.23 -30.06
C THR A 96 -6.56 8.85 -29.86
N LEU A 97 -6.07 8.23 -30.92
CA LEU A 97 -5.58 6.87 -30.94
C LEU A 97 -4.06 6.86 -30.78
N PHE A 98 -3.57 6.02 -29.90
CA PHE A 98 -2.13 5.78 -29.70
C PHE A 98 -1.84 4.29 -29.88
N PRO A 99 -0.80 3.91 -30.63
CA PRO A 99 -0.29 2.53 -30.56
C PRO A 99 0.26 2.28 -29.14
N ILE A 100 0.20 1.04 -28.69
CA ILE A 100 0.75 0.68 -27.38
C ILE A 100 2.24 1.01 -27.24
N SER A 101 2.98 1.02 -28.34
CA SER A 101 4.38 1.45 -28.37
C SER A 101 4.59 2.91 -27.98
N ASP A 102 3.53 3.73 -28.04
CA ASP A 102 3.54 5.15 -27.67
C ASP A 102 2.72 5.45 -26.40
N VAL A 103 2.54 4.46 -25.55
CA VAL A 103 1.79 4.55 -24.29
C VAL A 103 2.29 5.68 -23.38
N GLU A 104 3.59 5.92 -23.33
CA GLU A 104 4.18 6.98 -22.52
C GLU A 104 3.63 8.36 -22.88
N ASN A 105 3.55 8.68 -24.17
CA ASN A 105 3.02 9.96 -24.63
C ASN A 105 1.53 10.09 -24.32
N SER A 106 0.76 9.02 -24.41
CA SER A 106 -0.65 9.05 -24.04
C SER A 106 -0.84 9.37 -22.55
N PHE A 107 -0.04 8.79 -21.66
CA PHE A 107 -0.06 9.11 -20.22
C PHE A 107 0.41 10.54 -19.93
N ARG A 108 1.46 11.01 -20.61
CA ARG A 108 1.93 12.40 -20.47
C ARG A 108 0.87 13.40 -20.90
N LEU A 109 0.16 13.13 -21.99
CA LEU A 109 -0.95 13.96 -22.45
C LEU A 109 -2.11 13.96 -21.46
N MET A 110 -2.45 12.82 -20.90
CA MET A 110 -3.46 12.70 -19.85
C MET A 110 -3.06 13.47 -18.59
N GLN A 111 -1.82 13.31 -18.12
CA GLN A 111 -1.28 14.00 -16.95
C GLN A 111 -1.26 15.53 -17.12
N ALA A 112 -1.02 16.00 -18.34
CA ALA A 112 -0.99 17.43 -18.65
C ALA A 112 -2.39 18.08 -18.69
N TRP A 113 -3.49 17.30 -18.62
CA TRP A 113 -4.89 17.77 -18.75
C TRP A 113 -5.17 18.60 -20.02
N LYS A 114 -4.37 18.37 -21.09
CA LYS A 114 -4.46 19.11 -22.35
C LYS A 114 -5.23 18.39 -23.45
N HIS A 115 -5.90 17.27 -23.12
CA HIS A 115 -6.66 16.51 -24.08
C HIS A 115 -8.14 16.90 -24.03
N GLY A 116 -8.70 17.24 -25.17
CA GLY A 116 -10.15 17.46 -25.36
C GLY A 116 -10.86 16.25 -25.96
N SER A 117 -10.21 15.07 -25.96
CA SER A 117 -10.67 13.84 -26.61
C SER A 117 -10.48 12.65 -25.67
N LYS A 118 -11.17 11.54 -25.98
CA LYS A 118 -10.88 10.25 -25.32
C LYS A 118 -9.60 9.67 -25.91
N LEU A 119 -8.62 9.37 -25.05
CA LEU A 119 -7.39 8.71 -25.44
C LEU A 119 -7.61 7.19 -25.44
N VAL A 120 -7.27 6.54 -26.55
CA VAL A 120 -7.46 5.09 -26.74
C VAL A 120 -6.16 4.46 -27.16
N LEU A 121 -5.71 3.43 -26.44
CA LEU A 121 -4.54 2.63 -26.80
C LEU A 121 -4.99 1.48 -27.73
N LEU A 122 -4.32 1.38 -28.84
CA LEU A 122 -4.48 0.29 -29.80
C LEU A 122 -3.37 -0.75 -29.60
N PHE A 123 -3.74 -2.01 -29.65
CA PHE A 123 -2.80 -3.13 -29.57
C PHE A 123 -2.75 -3.83 -30.91
N SER A 124 -1.53 -4.01 -31.45
CA SER A 124 -1.28 -4.81 -32.64
C SER A 124 -0.28 -5.92 -32.30
N PRO A 125 -0.42 -7.11 -32.91
CA PRO A 125 0.55 -8.19 -32.71
C PRO A 125 1.99 -7.83 -33.10
N THR A 126 2.16 -6.79 -33.92
CA THR A 126 3.46 -6.31 -34.39
C THR A 126 4.04 -5.16 -33.54
N ASP A 127 3.29 -4.70 -32.53
CA ASP A 127 3.75 -3.61 -31.70
C ASP A 127 4.92 -4.04 -30.80
N VAL A 128 5.93 -3.18 -30.75
CA VAL A 128 7.09 -3.35 -29.88
C VAL A 128 7.02 -2.33 -28.77
N VAL A 129 6.97 -2.81 -27.53
CA VAL A 129 6.94 -1.95 -26.33
C VAL A 129 8.26 -2.02 -25.58
N LYS A 130 8.67 -0.88 -25.00
CA LYS A 130 9.79 -0.86 -24.06
C LYS A 130 9.37 -1.54 -22.78
N VAL A 131 10.04 -2.61 -22.42
CA VAL A 131 9.85 -3.27 -21.12
C VAL A 131 11.06 -3.00 -20.24
N HIS A 132 10.85 -2.73 -18.97
CA HIS A 132 11.91 -2.89 -17.99
C HIS A 132 12.23 -4.39 -17.95
N ARG A 133 13.46 -4.77 -18.30
CA ARG A 133 13.93 -6.07 -17.87
C ARG A 133 13.77 -6.09 -16.37
N ASN A 134 12.98 -7.03 -15.89
CA ASN A 134 12.98 -7.33 -14.47
C ASN A 134 14.37 -7.95 -14.17
N THR A 135 15.33 -7.05 -13.91
CA THR A 135 16.65 -7.41 -13.40
C THR A 135 16.53 -7.60 -11.88
N SER A 136 15.44 -8.24 -11.43
CA SER A 136 15.48 -8.84 -10.10
C SER A 136 16.59 -9.89 -10.22
N ALA A 137 17.76 -9.51 -9.73
CA ALA A 137 18.82 -10.45 -9.51
C ALA A 137 18.19 -11.60 -8.74
N GLU A 138 18.23 -12.79 -9.31
CA GLU A 138 17.69 -13.97 -8.66
C GLU A 138 18.31 -14.04 -7.28
N LEU A 139 17.50 -13.91 -6.24
CA LEU A 139 18.00 -13.97 -4.88
C LEU A 139 18.66 -15.34 -4.68
N LYS A 140 19.98 -15.36 -4.47
CA LYS A 140 20.73 -16.58 -4.18
C LYS A 140 21.39 -16.43 -2.83
N LEU A 141 20.92 -17.20 -1.88
CA LEU A 141 21.45 -17.20 -0.53
C LEU A 141 22.55 -18.26 -0.40
N LYS A 142 23.51 -17.97 0.49
CA LYS A 142 24.62 -18.88 0.75
C LYS A 142 24.19 -20.03 1.65
N SER A 143 24.33 -21.26 1.21
CA SER A 143 23.98 -22.44 2.00
C SER A 143 24.87 -22.65 3.23
N ASN A 144 26.07 -22.05 3.25
CA ASN A 144 27.02 -22.07 4.36
C ASN A 144 26.92 -20.82 5.26
N GLY A 145 25.89 -20.00 5.10
CA GLY A 145 25.58 -18.85 5.95
C GLY A 145 24.34 -19.10 6.80
N THR A 146 24.26 -18.46 7.94
CA THR A 146 23.10 -18.47 8.83
C THR A 146 22.26 -17.21 8.64
N TYR A 147 20.95 -17.37 8.61
CA TYR A 147 19.97 -16.30 8.47
C TYR A 147 19.12 -16.20 9.73
N VAL A 148 19.15 -15.04 10.36
CA VAL A 148 18.50 -14.80 11.65
C VAL A 148 17.15 -14.13 11.44
N LEU A 149 16.10 -14.76 11.95
CA LEU A 149 14.72 -14.24 11.96
C LEU A 149 14.31 -13.87 13.39
N VAL A 150 14.29 -12.58 13.68
CA VAL A 150 13.86 -12.08 14.99
C VAL A 150 12.35 -11.89 14.99
N GLY A 151 11.62 -12.60 15.85
CA GLY A 151 10.16 -12.65 15.81
C GLY A 151 9.61 -13.49 14.64
N GLY A 152 10.42 -14.43 14.13
CA GLY A 152 10.14 -15.22 12.93
C GLY A 152 8.99 -16.22 13.07
N PHE A 153 8.47 -16.49 14.26
CA PHE A 153 7.32 -17.36 14.49
C PHE A 153 5.94 -16.70 14.24
N GLY A 154 5.93 -15.41 13.86
CA GLY A 154 4.71 -14.71 13.43
C GLY A 154 4.40 -14.95 11.94
N GLY A 155 3.20 -14.55 11.47
CA GLY A 155 2.73 -14.85 10.11
C GLY A 155 3.67 -14.36 9.00
N ILE A 156 4.21 -13.13 9.11
CA ILE A 156 5.19 -12.62 8.14
C ILE A 156 6.52 -13.38 8.26
N GLY A 157 6.97 -13.67 9.47
CA GLY A 157 8.21 -14.40 9.70
C GLY A 157 8.18 -15.80 9.10
N SER A 158 7.06 -16.52 9.24
CA SER A 158 6.84 -17.84 8.64
C SER A 158 6.89 -17.79 7.09
N SER A 159 6.33 -16.75 6.48
CA SER A 159 6.42 -16.57 5.02
C SER A 159 7.84 -16.26 4.55
N LEU A 160 8.59 -15.46 5.33
CA LEU A 160 9.96 -15.10 5.00
C LEU A 160 10.92 -16.28 5.12
N GLU A 161 10.73 -17.15 6.10
CA GLU A 161 11.59 -18.34 6.21
C GLU A 161 11.44 -19.28 5.01
N HIS A 162 10.20 -19.48 4.52
CA HIS A 162 9.95 -20.23 3.29
C HIS A 162 10.71 -19.61 2.11
N LEU A 163 10.61 -18.29 1.96
CA LEU A 163 11.34 -17.56 0.92
C LEU A 163 12.85 -17.77 1.03
N LEU A 164 13.42 -17.67 2.24
CA LEU A 164 14.85 -17.87 2.44
C LEU A 164 15.29 -19.29 2.04
N VAL A 165 14.53 -20.32 2.43
CA VAL A 165 14.81 -21.72 2.11
C VAL A 165 14.71 -21.99 0.60
N GLU A 166 13.69 -21.46 -0.06
CA GLU A 166 13.51 -21.56 -1.51
C GLU A 166 14.67 -20.94 -2.28
N HIS A 167 15.28 -19.86 -1.75
CA HIS A 167 16.40 -19.19 -2.36
C HIS A 167 17.79 -19.66 -1.87
N GLY A 168 17.84 -20.79 -1.17
CA GLY A 168 19.07 -21.50 -0.89
C GLY A 168 19.59 -21.44 0.55
N ALA A 169 18.89 -20.77 1.48
CA ALA A 169 19.25 -20.84 2.89
C ALA A 169 19.16 -22.27 3.41
N ARG A 170 20.14 -22.67 4.23
CA ARG A 170 20.18 -24.00 4.86
C ARG A 170 20.38 -23.94 6.36
N ASN A 171 20.64 -22.77 6.90
CA ASN A 171 20.81 -22.55 8.34
C ASN A 171 19.96 -21.33 8.74
N ILE A 172 19.02 -21.52 9.64
CA ILE A 172 18.11 -20.46 10.09
C ILE A 172 18.04 -20.46 11.61
N ASP A 173 18.27 -19.31 12.22
CA ASP A 173 18.14 -19.06 13.63
C ASP A 173 16.90 -18.20 13.89
N PHE A 174 16.02 -18.70 14.75
CA PHE A 174 14.87 -17.94 15.23
C PHE A 174 15.18 -17.35 16.61
N ILE A 175 14.95 -16.06 16.74
CA ILE A 175 15.09 -15.36 18.04
C ILE A 175 13.72 -14.80 18.44
N SER A 176 13.23 -15.19 19.60
CA SER A 176 12.02 -14.63 20.19
C SER A 176 12.10 -14.65 21.71
N ARG A 177 11.28 -13.87 22.40
CA ARG A 177 11.28 -13.83 23.88
C ARG A 177 10.91 -15.17 24.51
N SER A 178 10.09 -15.96 23.86
CA SER A 178 9.61 -17.26 24.34
C SER A 178 10.31 -18.47 23.69
N GLY A 179 11.24 -18.24 22.76
CA GLY A 179 11.80 -19.33 21.96
C GLY A 179 10.71 -20.06 21.17
N ALA A 180 10.85 -21.38 20.98
CA ALA A 180 9.87 -22.24 20.33
C ALA A 180 8.89 -22.86 21.34
N SER A 181 8.24 -22.04 22.18
CA SER A 181 7.34 -22.54 23.22
C SER A 181 5.97 -22.96 22.74
N THR A 182 5.51 -22.41 21.61
CA THR A 182 4.18 -22.72 21.04
C THR A 182 4.23 -23.96 20.16
N GLU A 183 3.08 -24.65 20.02
CA GLU A 183 2.97 -25.82 19.15
C GLU A 183 3.21 -25.46 17.68
N ASP A 184 2.71 -24.33 17.24
CA ASP A 184 2.94 -23.83 15.88
C ASP A 184 4.43 -23.59 15.59
N ALA A 185 5.17 -23.04 16.57
CA ALA A 185 6.61 -22.85 16.42
C ALA A 185 7.36 -24.19 16.32
N LYS A 186 6.97 -25.20 17.10
CA LYS A 186 7.57 -26.55 17.03
C LYS A 186 7.26 -27.22 15.70
N ASN A 187 6.02 -27.12 15.22
CA ASN A 187 5.60 -27.66 13.93
C ASN A 187 6.41 -27.03 12.80
N LEU A 188 6.56 -25.70 12.80
CA LEU A 188 7.38 -24.97 11.82
C LEU A 188 8.83 -25.47 11.82
N LEU A 189 9.46 -25.59 12.97
CA LEU A 189 10.82 -26.13 13.07
C LEU A 189 10.90 -27.56 12.51
N GLY A 190 9.92 -28.42 12.80
CA GLY A 190 9.85 -29.76 12.28
C GLY A 190 9.69 -29.83 10.74
N GLU A 191 8.91 -28.91 10.17
CA GLU A 191 8.75 -28.80 8.72
C GLU A 191 10.06 -28.37 8.02
N LEU A 192 10.76 -27.40 8.59
CA LEU A 192 12.04 -26.92 8.07
C LEU A 192 13.12 -28.01 8.13
N GLN A 193 13.18 -28.77 9.21
CA GLN A 193 14.12 -29.89 9.34
C GLN A 193 13.86 -30.95 8.27
N LYS A 194 12.61 -31.22 7.89
CA LYS A 194 12.27 -32.13 6.78
C LYS A 194 12.80 -31.65 5.44
N ARG A 195 13.03 -30.34 5.27
CA ARG A 195 13.61 -29.71 4.07
C ARG A 195 15.14 -29.66 4.07
N ALA A 196 15.79 -30.46 4.91
CA ALA A 196 17.24 -30.47 5.11
C ALA A 196 17.81 -29.08 5.52
N THR A 197 17.05 -28.31 6.29
CA THR A 197 17.46 -27.03 6.84
C THR A 197 17.80 -27.21 8.33
N ILE A 198 18.97 -26.74 8.71
CA ILE A 198 19.38 -26.70 10.12
C ILE A 198 18.69 -25.50 10.77
N VAL A 199 17.88 -25.71 11.77
CA VAL A 199 17.12 -24.66 12.43
C VAL A 199 17.35 -24.71 13.94
N LYS A 200 17.52 -23.51 14.52
CA LYS A 200 17.59 -23.33 15.98
C LYS A 200 16.64 -22.24 16.41
N ALA A 201 16.14 -22.35 17.63
CA ALA A 201 15.28 -21.36 18.23
C ALA A 201 15.83 -20.95 19.59
N TYR A 202 16.06 -19.67 19.74
CA TYR A 202 16.62 -19.08 20.94
C TYR A 202 15.60 -18.19 21.64
N SER A 203 15.60 -18.25 22.98
CA SER A 203 14.82 -17.35 23.82
C SER A 203 15.69 -16.16 24.22
N CYS A 204 15.35 -14.96 23.70
CA CYS A 204 16.08 -13.72 24.00
C CYS A 204 15.19 -12.50 23.78
N ASP A 205 15.22 -11.56 24.73
CA ASP A 205 14.73 -10.21 24.49
C ASP A 205 15.86 -9.39 23.84
N ILE A 206 15.75 -9.15 22.54
CA ILE A 206 16.76 -8.41 21.78
C ILE A 206 16.97 -6.97 22.26
N SER A 207 16.09 -6.43 23.08
CA SER A 207 16.25 -5.12 23.70
C SER A 207 17.14 -5.14 24.95
N ASP A 208 17.47 -6.31 25.46
CA ASP A 208 18.51 -6.52 26.46
C ASP A 208 19.85 -6.76 25.74
N GLU A 209 20.72 -5.76 25.82
CA GLU A 209 22.01 -5.78 25.09
C GLU A 209 22.92 -6.90 25.57
N THR A 210 22.96 -7.14 26.88
CA THR A 210 23.80 -8.18 27.48
C THR A 210 23.34 -9.58 27.08
N ALA A 211 22.02 -9.83 27.15
CA ALA A 211 21.44 -11.10 26.74
C ALA A 211 21.68 -11.36 25.24
N LEU A 212 21.52 -10.33 24.41
CA LEU A 212 21.78 -10.46 22.97
C LEU A 212 23.24 -10.74 22.67
N GLN A 213 24.16 -10.08 23.35
CA GLN A 213 25.61 -10.31 23.16
C GLN A 213 26.03 -11.75 23.47
N LEU A 214 25.50 -12.32 24.55
CA LEU A 214 25.72 -13.72 24.91
C LEU A 214 25.14 -14.66 23.86
N LEU A 215 23.94 -14.36 23.40
CA LEU A 215 23.27 -15.15 22.34
C LEU A 215 24.07 -15.14 21.04
N VAL A 216 24.58 -13.98 20.61
CA VAL A 216 25.39 -13.88 19.38
C VAL A 216 26.67 -14.73 19.49
N GLN A 217 27.31 -14.78 20.64
CA GLN A 217 28.44 -15.67 20.88
C GLN A 217 28.04 -17.14 20.82
N GLN A 218 26.88 -17.50 21.37
CA GLN A 218 26.34 -18.86 21.29
C GLN A 218 26.05 -19.25 19.84
N CYS A 219 25.33 -18.40 19.07
CA CYS A 219 25.05 -18.64 17.65
C CYS A 219 26.36 -18.85 16.87
N ALA A 220 27.36 -18.03 17.11
CA ALA A 220 28.65 -18.14 16.42
C ALA A 220 29.40 -19.45 16.73
N SER A 221 29.16 -20.07 17.88
CA SER A 221 29.77 -21.35 18.26
C SER A 221 29.00 -22.57 17.70
N GLU A 222 27.72 -22.40 17.44
CA GLU A 222 26.78 -23.50 17.12
C GLU A 222 26.38 -23.57 15.67
N MET A 223 26.51 -22.45 14.93
CA MET A 223 26.02 -22.28 13.58
C MET A 223 27.08 -21.64 12.67
N PRO A 224 26.96 -21.82 11.35
CA PRO A 224 27.80 -21.09 10.39
C PRO A 224 27.68 -19.56 10.56
N PRO A 225 28.63 -18.78 10.00
CA PRO A 225 28.60 -17.32 10.12
C PRO A 225 27.26 -16.71 9.72
N ILE A 226 26.77 -15.75 10.51
CA ILE A 226 25.54 -15.03 10.22
C ILE A 226 25.75 -14.17 8.98
N LYS A 227 24.87 -14.33 7.97
CA LYS A 227 24.93 -13.63 6.68
C LYS A 227 23.70 -12.75 6.42
N GLY A 228 22.60 -12.98 7.10
CA GLY A 228 21.43 -12.12 6.97
C GLY A 228 20.65 -12.03 8.26
N VAL A 229 20.06 -10.87 8.51
CA VAL A 229 19.22 -10.63 9.69
C VAL A 229 17.94 -9.95 9.23
N ILE A 230 16.78 -10.50 9.66
CA ILE A 230 15.47 -9.88 9.43
C ILE A 230 14.79 -9.69 10.79
N GLN A 231 14.55 -8.44 11.15
CA GLN A 231 13.88 -8.07 12.39
C GLN A 231 12.38 -7.92 12.11
N CYS A 232 11.58 -8.94 12.46
CA CYS A 232 10.13 -9.00 12.33
C CYS A 232 9.40 -8.74 13.65
N ALA A 233 10.11 -8.75 14.81
CA ALA A 233 9.48 -8.62 16.11
C ALA A 233 8.71 -7.31 16.24
N ILE A 234 7.44 -7.41 16.63
CA ILE A 234 6.54 -6.29 16.86
C ILE A 234 5.70 -6.57 18.11
N VAL A 235 5.39 -5.52 18.85
CA VAL A 235 4.40 -5.53 19.93
C VAL A 235 3.37 -4.46 19.61
N LEU A 236 2.12 -4.88 19.41
CA LEU A 236 1.02 -3.97 19.15
C LEU A 236 0.33 -3.59 20.47
N ARG A 237 0.10 -2.29 20.67
CA ARG A 237 -0.66 -1.72 21.78
C ARG A 237 -1.58 -0.64 21.21
N ASP A 238 -2.54 -1.10 20.38
CA ASP A 238 -3.43 -0.20 19.68
C ASP A 238 -4.39 0.48 20.66
N THR A 239 -4.21 1.77 20.82
CA THR A 239 -5.07 2.64 21.64
C THR A 239 -4.98 4.06 21.11
N LEU A 240 -5.98 4.89 21.41
CA LEU A 240 -5.91 6.32 21.11
C LEU A 240 -4.73 6.95 21.87
N PHE A 241 -4.05 7.90 21.26
CA PHE A 241 -2.87 8.54 21.84
C PHE A 241 -3.14 9.13 23.22
N GLU A 242 -4.28 9.75 23.40
CA GLU A 242 -4.73 10.33 24.69
C GLU A 242 -4.93 9.28 25.80
N ASN A 243 -5.16 8.01 25.44
CA ASN A 243 -5.34 6.90 26.36
C ASN A 243 -4.08 6.04 26.51
N MET A 244 -3.02 6.34 25.73
CA MET A 244 -1.77 5.59 25.75
C MET A 244 -0.94 5.98 26.96
N ASN A 245 -0.60 5.01 27.79
CA ASN A 245 0.32 5.22 28.90
C ASN A 245 1.79 4.93 28.49
N HIS A 246 2.73 5.43 29.31
CA HIS A 246 4.15 5.27 29.04
C HIS A 246 4.62 3.81 28.94
N THR A 247 3.99 2.88 29.66
CA THR A 247 4.30 1.45 29.61
C THR A 247 3.95 0.89 28.24
N GLN A 248 2.76 1.17 27.74
CA GLN A 248 2.31 0.71 26.41
C GLN A 248 3.19 1.28 25.29
N TRP A 249 3.54 2.55 25.38
CA TRP A 249 4.49 3.19 24.47
C TRP A 249 5.85 2.48 24.49
N THR A 250 6.41 2.25 25.67
CA THR A 250 7.70 1.59 25.83
C THR A 250 7.66 0.15 25.31
N GLU A 251 6.62 -0.60 25.62
CA GLU A 251 6.46 -1.99 25.14
C GLU A 251 6.41 -2.07 23.61
N SER A 252 5.76 -1.12 22.95
CA SER A 252 5.63 -1.09 21.48
C SER A 252 6.93 -0.65 20.79
N THR A 253 7.61 0.34 21.36
CA THR A 253 8.80 0.94 20.74
C THR A 253 10.08 0.16 21.03
N ARG A 254 10.20 -0.44 22.22
CA ARG A 254 11.42 -1.12 22.69
C ARG A 254 11.97 -2.18 21.73
N PRO A 255 11.18 -3.13 21.17
CA PRO A 255 11.71 -4.12 20.23
C PRO A 255 12.22 -3.49 18.93
N LYS A 256 11.59 -2.41 18.47
CA LYS A 256 11.92 -1.76 17.20
C LYS A 256 13.07 -0.78 17.33
N VAL A 257 13.16 -0.02 18.43
CA VAL A 257 14.21 0.98 18.63
C VAL A 257 15.43 0.35 19.29
N HIS A 258 15.29 -0.13 20.52
CA HIS A 258 16.43 -0.71 21.26
C HIS A 258 16.85 -2.04 20.68
N GLY A 259 15.90 -2.94 20.37
CA GLY A 259 16.21 -4.24 19.79
C GLY A 259 16.89 -4.12 18.42
N ALA A 260 16.39 -3.29 17.52
CA ALA A 260 17.03 -3.09 16.22
C ALA A 260 18.42 -2.45 16.34
N ARG A 261 18.60 -1.50 17.28
CA ARG A 261 19.91 -0.90 17.56
C ARG A 261 20.90 -1.93 18.08
N ASN A 262 20.50 -2.76 19.02
CA ASN A 262 21.36 -3.81 19.59
C ASN A 262 21.77 -4.83 18.52
N LEU A 263 20.82 -5.29 17.70
CA LEU A 263 21.11 -6.17 16.55
C LEU A 263 22.12 -5.52 15.60
N HIS A 264 21.93 -4.25 15.27
CA HIS A 264 22.83 -3.51 14.41
C HIS A 264 24.24 -3.42 15.01
N THR A 265 24.35 -3.14 16.30
CA THR A 265 25.65 -2.98 16.99
C THR A 265 26.43 -4.30 17.03
N HIS A 266 25.74 -5.43 17.28
CA HIS A 266 26.40 -6.69 17.56
C HIS A 266 26.48 -7.66 16.38
N LEU A 267 25.69 -7.45 15.29
CA LEU A 267 25.59 -8.38 14.15
C LEU A 267 26.06 -7.80 12.80
N LEU A 268 26.42 -6.51 12.71
CA LEU A 268 26.70 -5.86 11.41
C LEU A 268 28.00 -6.24 10.71
N ARG A 269 28.75 -7.20 11.21
CA ARG A 269 30.01 -7.60 10.55
C ARG A 269 29.71 -8.67 9.50
N ASP A 270 30.09 -8.41 8.25
CA ASP A 270 30.02 -9.34 7.10
C ASP A 270 28.61 -9.85 6.73
N LEU A 271 27.56 -9.08 7.01
CA LEU A 271 26.22 -9.41 6.57
C LEU A 271 26.03 -9.13 5.06
N ASP A 272 25.32 -10.03 4.40
CA ASP A 272 24.83 -9.80 3.03
C ASP A 272 23.62 -8.84 3.05
N PHE A 273 22.80 -8.89 4.11
CA PHE A 273 21.68 -7.95 4.34
C PHE A 273 21.29 -7.84 5.81
N PHE A 274 20.74 -6.66 6.15
CA PHE A 274 20.07 -6.39 7.43
C PHE A 274 18.75 -5.68 7.16
N ILE A 275 17.64 -6.35 7.43
CA ILE A 275 16.30 -5.87 7.12
C ILE A 275 15.50 -5.64 8.39
N ILE A 276 14.90 -4.47 8.53
CA ILE A 276 13.98 -4.15 9.62
C ILE A 276 12.59 -3.99 9.02
N LEU A 277 11.66 -4.87 9.38
CA LEU A 277 10.26 -4.68 9.03
C LEU A 277 9.69 -3.56 9.88
N SER A 278 9.30 -2.49 9.25
CA SER A 278 8.67 -1.33 9.88
C SER A 278 7.22 -1.20 9.42
N SER A 279 6.43 -0.45 10.20
CA SER A 279 5.07 -0.08 9.83
C SER A 279 5.02 1.44 9.63
N PHE A 280 4.41 1.86 8.54
CA PHE A 280 4.07 3.25 8.30
C PHE A 280 2.54 3.38 8.37
N CYS A 281 2.03 3.72 9.53
CA CYS A 281 0.66 4.21 9.63
C CYS A 281 0.62 5.64 9.11
N ARG A 282 0.13 5.83 7.89
CA ARG A 282 -0.31 7.14 7.45
C ARG A 282 -1.52 7.47 8.30
N GLY A 283 -1.31 8.29 9.33
CA GLY A 283 -2.43 8.81 10.11
C GLY A 283 -3.36 9.55 9.17
N ILE A 284 -4.54 8.98 8.97
CA ILE A 284 -5.67 9.74 8.46
C ILE A 284 -6.15 10.52 9.70
N TRP A 285 -5.69 11.75 9.82
CA TRP A 285 -6.24 12.74 10.74
C TRP A 285 -7.05 13.72 9.92
#